data_ab07647f04ab0840b9022b9c2e162458
#
_entry.id   ab07647f04ab0840b9022b9c2e162458
#
_cell.length_a   1.000
_cell.length_b   1.000
_cell.length_c   1.000
_cell.angle_alpha   90.00
_cell.angle_beta   90.00
_cell.angle_gamma   90.00
#
_symmetry.space_group_name_H-M   'P 1'
#
loop_
_entity.id
_entity.type
_entity.pdbx_description
1 polymer ?
#
loop_
_entity_poly.entity_id
_entity_poly.type
_entity_poly.pdbx_seq_one_letter_code
_entity_poly.pdbx_strand_id
1 'polypeptide(L)' 'MSEIVKIQRLGKELVITIPTEICERLSFEEGSKIEIEPYNCYGEFGARIKLIK' A
#
# COMPACT_ATOMS: atom_id res chain seq x y z
N MET A 1 13.17 -4.07 5.23
CA MET A 1 12.15 -5.04 5.62
C MET A 1 11.00 -5.01 4.63
N SER A 2 10.58 -6.15 4.14
CA SER A 2 9.51 -6.23 3.17
C SER A 2 8.53 -7.33 3.55
N GLU A 3 7.30 -7.16 3.10
CA GLU A 3 6.22 -8.10 3.35
C GLU A 3 5.62 -8.49 2.01
N ILE A 4 5.17 -9.72 1.93
CA ILE A 4 4.48 -10.21 0.75
C ILE A 4 3.02 -10.36 1.09
N VAL A 5 2.16 -9.68 0.33
CA VAL A 5 0.72 -9.77 0.54
C VAL A 5 0.07 -10.16 -0.78
N LYS A 6 -1.12 -10.70 -0.67
CA LYS A 6 -1.86 -11.20 -1.81
C LYS A 6 -2.95 -10.21 -2.16
N ILE A 7 -3.11 -9.95 -3.46
CA ILE A 7 -4.20 -9.11 -3.91
C ILE A 7 -5.50 -9.91 -3.82
N GLN A 8 -6.52 -9.30 -3.26
CA GLN A 8 -7.84 -9.91 -3.11
C GLN A 8 -8.88 -9.06 -3.79
N ARG A 9 -10.03 -9.64 -4.06
CA ARG A 9 -11.13 -8.92 -4.69
C ARG A 9 -12.19 -8.57 -3.65
N LEU A 10 -12.62 -7.33 -3.68
CA LEU A 10 -13.70 -6.86 -2.83
C LEU A 10 -14.68 -6.11 -3.74
N GLY A 11 -15.79 -6.77 -4.10
CA GLY A 11 -16.71 -6.22 -5.08
C GLY A 11 -16.03 -6.10 -6.44
N LYS A 12 -15.95 -4.90 -6.97
CA LYS A 12 -15.30 -4.64 -8.25
C LYS A 12 -13.86 -4.18 -8.09
N GLU A 13 -13.37 -4.12 -6.87
CA GLU A 13 -12.05 -3.56 -6.61
C GLU A 13 -11.06 -4.64 -6.19
N LEU A 14 -9.81 -4.38 -6.48
CA LEU A 14 -8.71 -5.20 -5.98
C LEU A 14 -8.12 -4.52 -4.77
N VAL A 15 -7.92 -5.28 -3.70
CA VAL A 15 -7.45 -4.72 -2.42
C VAL A 15 -6.32 -5.57 -1.87
N ILE A 16 -5.55 -4.97 -0.99
CA ILE A 16 -4.54 -5.70 -0.22
C ILE A 16 -4.69 -5.34 1.25
N THR A 17 -4.29 -6.27 2.11
CA THR A 17 -4.22 -5.98 3.54
C THR A 17 -2.85 -5.40 3.82
N ILE A 18 -2.81 -4.22 4.41
CA ILE A 18 -1.54 -3.61 4.79
C ILE A 18 -1.10 -4.23 6.11
N PRO A 19 0.09 -4.84 6.16
CA PRO A 19 0.56 -5.49 7.39
C PRO A 19 0.59 -4.53 8.56
N THR A 20 0.23 -5.03 9.74
CA THR A 20 0.17 -4.23 10.96
C THR A 20 1.48 -3.51 11.23
N GLU A 21 2.60 -4.19 11.02
CA GLU A 21 3.90 -3.61 11.28
C GLU A 21 4.18 -2.39 10.40
N ILE A 22 3.74 -2.45 9.14
CA ILE A 22 3.89 -1.31 8.23
C ILE A 22 2.97 -0.18 8.66
N CYS A 23 1.75 -0.50 9.08
CA CYS A 23 0.83 0.51 9.59
C CYS A 23 1.43 1.26 10.77
N GLU A 24 2.06 0.52 11.68
CA GLU A 24 2.66 1.14 12.85
C GLU A 24 3.85 2.03 12.49
N ARG A 25 4.68 1.57 11.57
CA ARG A 25 5.86 2.34 11.18
C ARG A 25 5.49 3.62 10.44
N LEU A 26 4.44 3.58 9.64
CA LEU A 26 4.06 4.71 8.80
C LEU A 26 2.90 5.52 9.39
N SER A 27 2.41 5.12 10.54
CA SER A 27 1.28 5.77 11.21
C SER A 27 0.01 5.73 10.36
N PHE A 28 -0.18 4.63 9.66
CA PHE A 28 -1.42 4.40 8.91
C PHE A 28 -2.49 3.91 9.88
N GLU A 29 -3.67 4.50 9.81
CA GLU A 29 -4.78 4.04 10.64
C GLU A 29 -6.09 4.23 9.89
N GLU A 30 -7.16 3.73 10.45
CA GLU A 30 -8.46 3.84 9.82
C GLU A 30 -8.78 5.32 9.56
N GLY A 31 -9.18 5.62 8.34
CA GLY A 31 -9.49 6.99 7.97
C GLY A 31 -8.31 7.78 7.43
N SER A 32 -7.11 7.22 7.52
CA SER A 32 -5.95 7.89 6.95
C SER A 32 -6.11 8.02 5.45
N LYS A 33 -5.65 9.14 4.92
CA LYS A 33 -5.63 9.35 3.46
C LYS A 33 -4.23 9.08 2.97
N ILE A 34 -4.14 8.30 1.91
CA ILE A 34 -2.84 8.00 1.31
C ILE A 34 -2.90 8.33 -0.17
N GLU A 35 -1.74 8.65 -0.71
CA GLU A 35 -1.58 8.89 -2.15
C GLU A 35 -0.87 7.68 -2.73
N ILE A 36 -1.40 7.16 -3.84
CA ILE A 36 -0.81 6.00 -4.51
C ILE A 36 -0.47 6.42 -5.94
N GLU A 37 0.77 6.15 -6.35
CA GLU A 37 1.17 6.46 -7.71
C GLU A 37 1.99 5.31 -8.29
N PRO A 38 1.93 5.12 -9.60
CA PRO A 38 2.74 4.08 -10.24
C PRO A 38 4.21 4.43 -10.12
N TYR A 39 5.04 3.41 -10.08
CA TYR A 39 6.46 3.55 -9.89
C TYR A 39 7.17 2.60 -10.84
N ASN A 40 8.17 3.11 -11.55
CA ASN A 40 8.96 2.31 -12.48
C ASN A 40 10.41 2.76 -12.38
N CYS A 41 11.28 1.83 -12.02
CA CYS A 41 12.70 2.14 -11.86
C CYS A 41 13.50 0.91 -12.28
N TYR A 42 14.37 1.08 -13.26
CA TYR A 42 15.25 0.03 -13.75
C TYR A 42 14.52 -1.27 -14.09
N GLY A 43 13.35 -1.15 -14.72
CA GLY A 43 12.59 -2.31 -15.12
C GLY A 43 11.72 -2.91 -14.05
N GLU A 44 11.77 -2.40 -12.85
CA GLU A 44 10.88 -2.83 -11.79
C GLU A 44 9.62 -1.97 -11.79
N PHE A 45 8.47 -2.62 -11.73
CA PHE A 45 7.18 -1.94 -11.75
C PHE A 45 6.49 -2.13 -10.42
N GLY A 46 5.88 -1.08 -9.92
CA GLY A 46 5.20 -1.14 -8.66
C GLY A 46 4.44 0.13 -8.39
N ALA A 47 4.14 0.35 -7.13
CA ALA A 47 3.44 1.56 -6.71
C ALA A 47 4.13 2.13 -5.48
N ARG A 48 4.05 3.45 -5.38
CA ARG A 48 4.55 4.16 -4.21
C ARG A 48 3.35 4.70 -3.46
N ILE A 49 3.31 4.49 -2.16
CA ILE A 49 2.23 5.02 -1.32
C ILE A 49 2.83 5.88 -0.23
N LYS A 50 2.11 6.92 0.13
CA LYS A 50 2.55 7.79 1.21
C LYS A 50 1.34 8.40 1.92
N LEU A 51 1.53 8.70 3.20
CA LEU A 51 0.48 9.30 4.01
C LEU A 51 0.34 10.78 3.67
N ILE A 52 -0.89 11.22 3.50
CA ILE A 52 -1.19 12.63 3.28
C ILE A 52 -1.63 13.22 4.61
N LYS A 53 -0.97 14.28 5.02
CA LYS A 53 -1.29 14.94 6.28
C LYS A 53 -2.13 16.18 6.08
#